data_00cdd58323f241b8354d1236bc5dc133
#
_entry.id   00cdd58323f241b8354d1236bc5dc133
#
_cell.length_a   1.000
_cell.length_b   1.000
_cell.length_c   1.000
_cell.angle_alpha   90.00
_cell.angle_beta   90.00
_cell.angle_gamma   90.00
#
_symmetry.space_group_name_H-M   'P 1'
#
loop_
_entity.id
_entity.type
_entity.pdbx_description
1 polymer ?
#
loop_
_entity_poly.entity_id
_entity_poly.type
_entity_poly.pdbx_seq_one_letter_code
_entity_poly.pdbx_strand_id
1 'polypeptide(L)'
;GGGSVSAMVGALGAALMEMVANLTIGKEKYAGVQEEMQALAAEGAALHEELLAGIKKDTESFNGYMRALKLPKETEEEKKIRTAALQQGLKEATEAPLAIAESAAKIFPMAEAVVKRGNKGAVSDGLIAAMLARTAVVGALFNVKINLASIKDESYVSELGKKVEKLESDAIFCEKSILCLSKL
;
A
#
# COMPACT_ATOMS: atom_id res chain seq x y z
N GLY A 1 4.62 11.23 -7.43
CA GLY A 1 5.21 10.19 -8.30
C GLY A 1 4.50 8.85 -8.15
N GLY A 2 5.22 7.73 -8.47
CA GLY A 2 4.64 6.38 -8.46
C GLY A 2 4.13 5.94 -7.09
N GLY A 3 4.84 6.27 -6.01
CA GLY A 3 4.40 5.97 -4.64
C GLY A 3 3.09 6.67 -4.29
N SER A 4 2.98 7.97 -4.59
CA SER A 4 1.76 8.76 -4.38
C SER A 4 0.56 8.21 -5.19
N VAL A 5 0.81 7.78 -6.46
CA VAL A 5 -0.23 7.15 -7.30
C VAL A 5 -0.65 5.80 -6.69
N SER A 6 0.30 5.00 -6.22
CA SER A 6 0.01 3.72 -5.54
C SER A 6 -0.83 3.92 -4.29
N ALA A 7 -0.54 4.95 -3.49
CA ALA A 7 -1.35 5.31 -2.33
C ALA A 7 -2.80 5.68 -2.71
N MET A 8 -2.99 6.49 -3.77
CA MET A 8 -4.31 6.85 -4.28
C MET A 8 -5.07 5.62 -4.77
N VAL A 9 -4.42 4.73 -5.52
CA VAL A 9 -5.04 3.49 -6.02
C VAL A 9 -5.46 2.58 -4.86
N GLY A 10 -4.62 2.47 -3.82
CA GLY A 10 -4.96 1.74 -2.60
C GLY A 10 -6.16 2.37 -1.88
N ALA A 11 -6.19 3.70 -1.76
CA ALA A 11 -7.32 4.42 -1.15
C ALA A 11 -8.64 4.15 -1.89
N LEU A 12 -8.63 4.12 -3.23
CA LEU A 12 -9.82 3.74 -4.02
C LEU A 12 -10.25 2.29 -3.73
N GLY A 13 -9.30 1.36 -3.58
CA GLY A 13 -9.60 -0.01 -3.19
C GLY A 13 -10.26 -0.10 -1.81
N ALA A 14 -9.73 0.62 -0.82
CA ALA A 14 -10.31 0.68 0.53
C ALA A 14 -11.73 1.30 0.52
N ALA A 15 -11.95 2.37 -0.25
CA ALA A 15 -13.27 2.99 -0.41
C ALA A 15 -14.30 2.04 -1.05
N LEU A 16 -13.91 1.23 -2.04
CA LEU A 16 -14.79 0.19 -2.60
C LEU A 16 -15.15 -0.86 -1.56
N MET A 17 -14.22 -1.26 -0.70
CA MET A 17 -14.47 -2.19 0.39
C MET A 17 -15.48 -1.64 1.38
N GLU A 18 -15.30 -0.39 1.82
CA GLU A 18 -16.24 0.32 2.68
C GLU A 18 -17.63 0.37 2.05
N MET A 19 -17.70 0.74 0.77
CA MET A 19 -18.96 0.81 0.03
C MET A 19 -19.69 -0.55 0.00
N VAL A 20 -19.01 -1.65 -0.33
CA VAL A 20 -19.63 -2.99 -0.40
C VAL A 20 -20.11 -3.43 0.98
N ALA A 21 -19.32 -3.19 2.04
CA ALA A 21 -19.71 -3.46 3.40
C ALA A 21 -21.00 -2.66 3.77
N ASN A 22 -21.03 -1.37 3.50
CA ASN A 22 -22.20 -0.52 3.74
C ASN A 22 -23.43 -0.94 2.91
N LEU A 23 -23.26 -1.40 1.68
CA LEU A 23 -24.34 -1.97 0.86
C LEU A 23 -24.86 -3.32 1.36
N THR A 24 -24.17 -3.94 2.30
CA THR A 24 -24.56 -5.20 2.92
C THR A 24 -25.29 -4.99 4.25
N ILE A 25 -24.89 -3.96 5.01
CA ILE A 25 -25.45 -3.59 6.31
C ILE A 25 -26.96 -3.25 6.18
N GLY A 26 -27.74 -3.66 7.18
CA GLY A 26 -29.18 -3.37 7.28
C GLY A 26 -30.06 -4.20 6.37
N LYS A 27 -29.53 -5.12 5.57
CA LYS A 27 -30.33 -6.01 4.72
C LYS A 27 -30.60 -7.33 5.43
N GLU A 28 -31.86 -7.72 5.56
CA GLU A 28 -32.33 -8.95 6.22
C GLU A 28 -31.64 -10.19 5.66
N LYS A 29 -31.45 -10.26 4.34
CA LYS A 29 -30.75 -11.36 3.65
C LYS A 29 -29.33 -11.61 4.18
N TYR A 30 -28.69 -10.60 4.76
CA TYR A 30 -27.32 -10.63 5.28
C TYR A 30 -27.28 -10.47 6.80
N ALA A 31 -28.36 -10.82 7.52
CA ALA A 31 -28.47 -10.67 8.98
C ALA A 31 -27.31 -11.36 9.74
N GLY A 32 -26.84 -12.52 9.25
CA GLY A 32 -25.77 -13.29 9.88
C GLY A 32 -24.36 -12.70 9.78
N VAL A 33 -24.15 -11.61 9.03
CA VAL A 33 -22.82 -10.99 8.81
C VAL A 33 -22.79 -9.50 9.16
N GLN A 34 -23.80 -9.00 9.88
CA GLN A 34 -23.94 -7.55 10.16
C GLN A 34 -22.75 -6.98 10.93
N GLU A 35 -22.31 -7.65 12.02
CA GLU A 35 -21.20 -7.20 12.84
C GLU A 35 -19.89 -7.20 12.05
N GLU A 36 -19.66 -8.24 11.24
CA GLU A 36 -18.49 -8.33 10.37
C GLU A 36 -18.47 -7.18 9.35
N MET A 37 -19.59 -6.92 8.69
CA MET A 37 -19.66 -5.83 7.69
C MET A 37 -19.51 -4.45 8.32
N GLN A 38 -20.02 -4.23 9.54
CA GLN A 38 -19.80 -2.99 10.28
C GLN A 38 -18.30 -2.79 10.61
N ALA A 39 -17.61 -3.84 11.05
CA ALA A 39 -16.18 -3.79 11.32
C ALA A 39 -15.38 -3.49 10.04
N LEU A 40 -15.70 -4.17 8.93
CA LEU A 40 -15.06 -3.95 7.64
C LEU A 40 -15.31 -2.55 7.08
N ALA A 41 -16.50 -1.98 7.25
CA ALA A 41 -16.79 -0.60 6.84
C ALA A 41 -15.92 0.40 7.62
N ALA A 42 -15.82 0.24 8.93
CA ALA A 42 -14.98 1.10 9.78
C ALA A 42 -13.48 0.96 9.43
N GLU A 43 -13.00 -0.28 9.21
CA GLU A 43 -11.62 -0.54 8.82
C GLU A 43 -11.31 0.03 7.41
N GLY A 44 -12.25 -0.12 6.46
CA GLY A 44 -12.14 0.45 5.11
C GLY A 44 -12.01 1.96 5.13
N ALA A 45 -12.85 2.65 5.90
CA ALA A 45 -12.78 4.10 6.08
C ALA A 45 -11.43 4.54 6.67
N ALA A 46 -10.97 3.88 7.73
CA ALA A 46 -9.68 4.19 8.36
C ALA A 46 -8.50 3.96 7.39
N LEU A 47 -8.53 2.87 6.64
CA LEU A 47 -7.48 2.53 5.68
C LEU A 47 -7.47 3.48 4.48
N HIS A 48 -8.65 3.93 4.03
CA HIS A 48 -8.79 4.98 3.02
C HIS A 48 -8.05 6.26 3.43
N GLU A 49 -8.31 6.76 4.63
CA GLU A 49 -7.65 7.96 5.17
C GLU A 49 -6.12 7.75 5.36
N GLU A 50 -5.71 6.57 5.86
CA GLU A 50 -4.29 6.21 6.03
C GLU A 50 -3.54 6.27 4.69
N LEU A 51 -4.12 5.70 3.63
CA LEU A 51 -3.54 5.69 2.29
C LEU A 51 -3.54 7.07 1.63
N LEU A 52 -4.58 7.89 1.82
CA LEU A 52 -4.56 9.29 1.37
C LEU A 52 -3.46 10.10 2.05
N ALA A 53 -3.28 9.92 3.36
CA ALA A 53 -2.17 10.54 4.08
C ALA A 53 -0.80 10.07 3.58
N GLY A 54 -0.71 8.84 3.08
CA GLY A 54 0.49 8.27 2.44
C GLY A 54 1.00 9.08 1.25
N ILE A 55 0.10 9.71 0.48
CA ILE A 55 0.46 10.57 -0.65
C ILE A 55 1.38 11.73 -0.21
N LYS A 56 1.02 12.38 0.90
CA LYS A 56 1.80 13.48 1.45
C LYS A 56 3.15 12.99 1.99
N LYS A 57 3.13 11.88 2.74
CA LYS A 57 4.36 11.27 3.30
C LYS A 57 5.36 10.87 2.23
N ASP A 58 4.89 10.24 1.12
CA ASP A 58 5.71 9.88 -0.02
C ASP A 58 6.38 11.12 -0.65
N THR A 59 5.61 12.19 -0.85
CA THR A 59 6.12 13.45 -1.41
C THR A 59 7.15 14.12 -0.48
N GLU A 60 6.90 14.15 0.84
CA GLU A 60 7.78 14.77 1.82
C GLU A 60 9.11 14.01 1.96
N SER A 61 9.08 12.67 1.96
CA SER A 61 10.28 11.83 2.02
C SER A 61 11.18 12.03 0.80
N PHE A 62 10.59 12.05 -0.39
CA PHE A 62 11.32 12.36 -1.62
C PHE A 62 11.95 13.76 -1.62
N ASN A 63 11.22 14.77 -1.15
CA ASN A 63 11.74 16.13 -0.99
C ASN A 63 12.90 16.18 0.01
N GLY A 64 12.92 15.35 1.03
CA GLY A 64 14.03 15.17 1.97
C GLY A 64 15.31 14.74 1.25
N TYR A 65 15.23 13.69 0.44
CA TYR A 65 16.33 13.23 -0.39
C TYR A 65 16.82 14.30 -1.39
N MET A 66 15.89 15.01 -2.06
CA MET A 66 16.23 16.09 -2.98
C MET A 66 16.94 17.27 -2.31
N ARG A 67 16.64 17.57 -1.03
CA ARG A 67 17.40 18.56 -0.24
C ARG A 67 18.83 18.08 0.02
N ALA A 68 19.02 16.81 0.39
CA ALA A 68 20.34 16.22 0.60
C ALA A 68 21.23 16.28 -0.67
N LEU A 69 20.64 16.13 -1.86
CA LEU A 69 21.35 16.27 -3.14
C LEU A 69 21.94 17.68 -3.37
N LYS A 70 21.33 18.71 -2.77
CA LYS A 70 21.76 20.13 -2.90
C LYS A 70 22.83 20.54 -1.88
N LEU A 71 23.20 19.66 -0.94
CA LEU A 71 24.24 19.95 0.03
C LEU A 71 25.60 20.19 -0.65
N PRO A 72 26.47 21.06 -0.09
CA PRO A 72 27.81 21.31 -0.57
C PRO A 72 28.64 20.03 -0.71
N LYS A 73 29.65 20.04 -1.59
CA LYS A 73 30.50 18.88 -1.90
C LYS A 73 31.93 19.24 -2.29
N GLU A 74 32.38 20.44 -1.95
CA GLU A 74 33.70 20.94 -2.35
C GLU A 74 34.80 20.40 -1.45
N THR A 75 34.59 20.36 -0.13
CA THR A 75 35.54 19.86 0.85
C THR A 75 35.27 18.39 1.21
N GLU A 76 36.26 17.68 1.75
CA GLU A 76 36.11 16.28 2.20
C GLU A 76 35.07 16.17 3.35
N GLU A 77 34.99 17.17 4.21
CA GLU A 77 33.99 17.19 5.28
C GLU A 77 32.57 17.35 4.70
N GLU A 78 32.39 18.26 3.77
CA GLU A 78 31.11 18.44 3.07
C GLU A 78 30.66 17.18 2.34
N LYS A 79 31.61 16.49 1.66
CA LYS A 79 31.32 15.22 0.99
C LYS A 79 30.85 14.14 1.95
N LYS A 80 31.47 14.05 3.13
CA LYS A 80 31.04 13.09 4.19
C LYS A 80 29.63 13.40 4.69
N ILE A 81 29.36 14.66 5.04
CA ILE A 81 28.05 15.11 5.53
C ILE A 81 26.99 14.84 4.46
N ARG A 82 27.26 15.23 3.21
CA ARG A 82 26.35 15.00 2.08
C ARG A 82 26.09 13.51 1.85
N THR A 83 27.12 12.68 1.90
CA THR A 83 26.98 11.23 1.71
C THR A 83 26.09 10.63 2.81
N ALA A 84 26.30 10.99 4.06
CA ALA A 84 25.48 10.53 5.16
C ALA A 84 24.01 10.97 5.01
N ALA A 85 23.78 12.24 4.67
CA ALA A 85 22.44 12.79 4.44
C ALA A 85 21.73 12.09 3.25
N LEU A 86 22.45 11.77 2.18
CA LEU A 86 21.89 11.05 1.04
C LEU A 86 21.48 9.62 1.41
N GLN A 87 22.31 8.90 2.15
CA GLN A 87 21.99 7.55 2.59
C GLN A 87 20.80 7.53 3.55
N GLN A 88 20.72 8.49 4.46
CA GLN A 88 19.57 8.64 5.35
C GLN A 88 18.30 8.99 4.55
N GLY A 89 18.39 9.96 3.65
CA GLY A 89 17.25 10.35 2.80
C GLY A 89 16.75 9.22 1.89
N LEU A 90 17.65 8.34 1.41
CA LEU A 90 17.25 7.14 0.66
C LEU A 90 16.48 6.14 1.52
N LYS A 91 16.88 5.92 2.78
CA LYS A 91 16.15 5.06 3.72
C LYS A 91 14.74 5.62 3.96
N GLU A 92 14.63 6.91 4.28
CA GLU A 92 13.33 7.57 4.49
C GLU A 92 12.44 7.52 3.24
N ALA A 93 13.02 7.76 2.05
CA ALA A 93 12.33 7.64 0.77
C ALA A 93 11.94 6.19 0.41
N THR A 94 12.52 5.20 1.08
CA THR A 94 12.16 3.77 0.95
C THR A 94 11.03 3.40 1.90
N GLU A 95 11.02 3.93 3.11
CA GLU A 95 10.03 3.62 4.16
C GLU A 95 8.62 4.10 3.78
N ALA A 96 8.49 5.28 3.15
CA ALA A 96 7.19 5.83 2.79
C ALA A 96 6.42 4.92 1.79
N PRO A 97 6.98 4.52 0.62
CA PRO A 97 6.30 3.62 -0.29
C PRO A 97 6.15 2.19 0.29
N LEU A 98 7.06 1.73 1.17
CA LEU A 98 6.88 0.46 1.86
C LEU A 98 5.63 0.47 2.74
N ALA A 99 5.44 1.52 3.55
CA ALA A 99 4.25 1.68 4.38
C ALA A 99 2.96 1.71 3.53
N ILE A 100 2.99 2.35 2.35
CA ILE A 100 1.86 2.32 1.40
C ILE A 100 1.56 0.89 0.95
N ALA A 101 2.60 0.11 0.60
CA ALA A 101 2.42 -1.28 0.20
C ALA A 101 1.82 -2.14 1.32
N GLU A 102 2.31 -1.99 2.55
CA GLU A 102 1.80 -2.71 3.72
C GLU A 102 0.35 -2.34 4.04
N SER A 103 0.01 -1.06 3.95
CA SER A 103 -1.37 -0.60 4.18
C SER A 103 -2.30 -1.12 3.07
N ALA A 104 -1.90 -1.04 1.80
CA ALA A 104 -2.69 -1.56 0.68
C ALA A 104 -2.89 -3.08 0.76
N ALA A 105 -1.94 -3.84 1.30
CA ALA A 105 -2.07 -5.28 1.49
C ALA A 105 -3.19 -5.67 2.48
N LYS A 106 -3.56 -4.79 3.40
CA LYS A 106 -4.68 -5.00 4.34
C LYS A 106 -6.03 -5.09 3.61
N ILE A 107 -6.13 -4.60 2.38
CA ILE A 107 -7.36 -4.67 1.57
C ILE A 107 -7.71 -6.12 1.20
N PHE A 108 -6.73 -7.01 1.00
CA PHE A 108 -7.00 -8.37 0.52
C PHE A 108 -7.94 -9.18 1.43
N PRO A 109 -7.71 -9.32 2.75
CA PRO A 109 -8.64 -10.06 3.60
C PRO A 109 -10.03 -9.41 3.62
N MET A 110 -10.12 -8.09 3.53
CA MET A 110 -11.39 -7.38 3.45
C MET A 110 -12.11 -7.70 2.14
N ALA A 111 -11.39 -7.64 1.00
CA ALA A 111 -11.92 -7.97 -0.32
C ALA A 111 -12.44 -9.42 -0.37
N GLU A 112 -11.69 -10.36 0.18
CA GLU A 112 -12.12 -11.75 0.29
C GLU A 112 -13.41 -11.89 1.09
N ALA A 113 -13.53 -11.20 2.23
CA ALA A 113 -14.69 -11.24 3.10
C ALA A 113 -15.95 -10.74 2.40
N VAL A 114 -15.89 -9.57 1.74
CA VAL A 114 -17.07 -9.01 1.06
C VAL A 114 -17.42 -9.77 -0.22
N VAL A 115 -16.48 -10.33 -0.96
CA VAL A 115 -16.75 -11.20 -2.13
C VAL A 115 -17.46 -12.47 -1.69
N LYS A 116 -17.04 -13.09 -0.58
CA LYS A 116 -17.65 -14.30 -0.05
C LYS A 116 -19.03 -14.08 0.57
N ARG A 117 -19.17 -13.05 1.40
CA ARG A 117 -20.28 -12.89 2.35
C ARG A 117 -21.06 -11.59 2.19
N GLY A 118 -20.53 -10.62 1.44
CA GLY A 118 -21.18 -9.33 1.21
C GLY A 118 -22.31 -9.39 0.19
N ASN A 119 -22.82 -8.21 -0.14
CA ASN A 119 -23.89 -8.02 -1.10
C ASN A 119 -23.50 -8.57 -2.49
N LYS A 120 -24.22 -9.59 -2.95
CA LYS A 120 -23.96 -10.24 -4.25
C LYS A 120 -24.14 -9.30 -5.45
N GLY A 121 -24.93 -8.23 -5.31
CA GLY A 121 -25.05 -7.22 -6.37
C GLY A 121 -23.82 -6.31 -6.50
N ALA A 122 -22.91 -6.33 -5.53
CA ALA A 122 -21.66 -5.57 -5.52
C ALA A 122 -20.40 -6.46 -5.51
N VAL A 123 -20.53 -7.74 -5.92
CA VAL A 123 -19.39 -8.68 -5.93
C VAL A 123 -18.27 -8.20 -6.84
N SER A 124 -18.58 -7.59 -8.00
CA SER A 124 -17.60 -7.01 -8.92
C SER A 124 -16.75 -5.91 -8.27
N ASP A 125 -17.35 -5.10 -7.39
CA ASP A 125 -16.63 -4.03 -6.68
C ASP A 125 -15.59 -4.62 -5.70
N GLY A 126 -15.92 -5.72 -5.03
CA GLY A 126 -14.97 -6.45 -4.19
C GLY A 126 -13.81 -7.06 -4.99
N LEU A 127 -14.08 -7.59 -6.19
CA LEU A 127 -13.04 -8.08 -7.11
C LEU A 127 -12.15 -6.94 -7.61
N ILE A 128 -12.73 -5.80 -8.00
CA ILE A 128 -11.99 -4.60 -8.41
C ILE A 128 -11.10 -4.09 -7.25
N ALA A 129 -11.60 -4.10 -6.01
CA ALA A 129 -10.80 -3.72 -4.85
C ALA A 129 -9.56 -4.59 -4.69
N ALA A 130 -9.66 -5.91 -4.90
CA ALA A 130 -8.49 -6.81 -4.89
C ALA A 130 -7.49 -6.48 -6.01
N MET A 131 -7.96 -6.14 -7.22
CA MET A 131 -7.09 -5.72 -8.34
C MET A 131 -6.39 -4.39 -8.02
N LEU A 132 -7.09 -3.43 -7.44
CA LEU A 132 -6.52 -2.15 -7.00
C LEU A 132 -5.50 -2.35 -5.88
N ALA A 133 -5.78 -3.24 -4.92
CA ALA A 133 -4.86 -3.59 -3.84
C ALA A 133 -3.54 -4.13 -4.41
N ARG A 134 -3.58 -5.10 -5.33
CA ARG A 134 -2.38 -5.63 -5.97
C ARG A 134 -1.62 -4.54 -6.73
N THR A 135 -2.33 -3.69 -7.48
CA THR A 135 -1.71 -2.59 -8.22
C THR A 135 -1.03 -1.59 -7.28
N ALA A 136 -1.67 -1.26 -6.16
CA ALA A 136 -1.11 -0.36 -5.14
C ALA A 136 0.15 -0.97 -4.48
N VAL A 137 0.07 -2.24 -4.06
CA VAL A 137 1.21 -2.96 -3.43
C VAL A 137 2.40 -3.00 -4.39
N VAL A 138 2.23 -3.60 -5.56
CA VAL A 138 3.33 -3.80 -6.52
C VAL A 138 3.88 -2.46 -7.02
N GLY A 139 3.01 -1.48 -7.30
CA GLY A 139 3.41 -0.14 -7.71
C GLY A 139 4.25 0.59 -6.65
N ALA A 140 3.87 0.49 -5.38
CA ALA A 140 4.64 1.05 -4.26
C ALA A 140 6.00 0.32 -4.11
N LEU A 141 6.01 -1.01 -4.22
CA LEU A 141 7.23 -1.81 -4.12
C LEU A 141 8.25 -1.52 -5.24
N PHE A 142 7.82 -1.08 -6.42
CA PHE A 142 8.77 -0.62 -7.45
C PHE A 142 9.56 0.61 -6.97
N ASN A 143 8.94 1.54 -6.24
CA ASN A 143 9.64 2.70 -5.67
C ASN A 143 10.60 2.27 -4.54
N VAL A 144 10.21 1.28 -3.71
CA VAL A 144 11.10 0.67 -2.72
C VAL A 144 12.34 0.07 -3.40
N LYS A 145 12.15 -0.75 -4.43
CA LYS A 145 13.24 -1.45 -5.16
C LYS A 145 14.24 -0.47 -5.78
N ILE A 146 13.74 0.62 -6.39
CA ILE A 146 14.61 1.66 -6.99
C ILE A 146 15.50 2.30 -5.93
N ASN A 147 14.94 2.63 -4.77
CA ASN A 147 15.68 3.28 -3.69
C ASN A 147 16.70 2.31 -3.06
N LEU A 148 16.30 1.03 -2.81
CA LEU A 148 17.18 0.00 -2.27
C LEU A 148 18.46 -0.19 -3.10
N ALA A 149 18.37 -0.07 -4.42
CA ALA A 149 19.53 -0.22 -5.31
C ALA A 149 20.63 0.84 -5.07
N SER A 150 20.31 1.94 -4.38
CA SER A 150 21.23 3.04 -4.08
C SER A 150 21.66 3.10 -2.60
N ILE A 151 21.12 2.25 -1.75
CA ILE A 151 21.46 2.17 -0.31
C ILE A 151 22.71 1.27 -0.15
N LYS A 152 23.68 1.77 0.66
CA LYS A 152 24.95 1.07 0.91
C LYS A 152 24.91 0.13 2.11
N ASP A 153 23.92 0.24 2.96
CA ASP A 153 23.73 -0.61 4.12
C ASP A 153 23.21 -1.98 3.69
N GLU A 154 24.14 -2.93 3.49
CA GLU A 154 23.82 -4.26 2.97
C GLU A 154 22.88 -5.05 3.86
N SER A 155 22.94 -4.87 5.20
CA SER A 155 22.04 -5.55 6.13
C SER A 155 20.61 -5.06 5.96
N TYR A 156 20.42 -3.73 5.88
CA TYR A 156 19.13 -3.10 5.62
C TYR A 156 18.55 -3.53 4.27
N VAL A 157 19.39 -3.51 3.22
CA VAL A 157 18.98 -3.94 1.86
C VAL A 157 18.55 -5.40 1.84
N SER A 158 19.31 -6.29 2.49
CA SER A 158 18.99 -7.72 2.53
C SER A 158 17.71 -8.01 3.29
N GLU A 159 17.52 -7.38 4.45
CA GLU A 159 16.31 -7.57 5.27
C GLU A 159 15.07 -7.06 4.53
N LEU A 160 15.15 -5.83 4.02
CA LEU A 160 14.02 -5.20 3.35
C LEU A 160 13.72 -5.89 2.00
N GLY A 161 14.74 -6.36 1.28
CA GLY A 161 14.59 -7.13 0.05
C GLY A 161 13.72 -8.37 0.22
N LYS A 162 13.95 -9.15 1.27
CA LYS A 162 13.13 -10.33 1.60
C LYS A 162 11.67 -9.96 1.90
N LYS A 163 11.46 -8.85 2.62
CA LYS A 163 10.12 -8.35 2.92
C LYS A 163 9.38 -7.91 1.65
N VAL A 164 10.07 -7.22 0.76
CA VAL A 164 9.56 -6.77 -0.54
C VAL A 164 9.14 -7.95 -1.42
N GLU A 165 10.01 -8.96 -1.55
CA GLU A 165 9.70 -10.18 -2.33
C GLU A 165 8.48 -10.91 -1.77
N LYS A 166 8.40 -11.02 -0.44
CA LYS A 166 7.24 -11.64 0.21
C LYS A 166 5.95 -10.87 -0.05
N LEU A 167 5.94 -9.56 0.17
CA LEU A 167 4.76 -8.73 -0.06
C LEU A 167 4.28 -8.77 -1.52
N GLU A 168 5.22 -8.77 -2.48
CA GLU A 168 4.89 -8.85 -3.90
C GLU A 168 4.26 -10.20 -4.26
N SER A 169 4.86 -11.30 -3.81
CA SER A 169 4.33 -12.65 -4.07
C SER A 169 2.98 -12.86 -3.40
N ASP A 170 2.82 -12.42 -2.15
CA ASP A 170 1.56 -12.50 -1.42
C ASP A 170 0.45 -11.69 -2.11
N ALA A 171 0.75 -10.48 -2.58
CA ALA A 171 -0.23 -9.63 -3.29
C ALA A 171 -0.73 -10.28 -4.58
N ILE A 172 0.17 -10.86 -5.39
CA ILE A 172 -0.19 -11.57 -6.63
C ILE A 172 -1.03 -12.80 -6.32
N PHE A 173 -0.66 -13.55 -5.29
CA PHE A 173 -1.38 -14.75 -4.88
C PHE A 173 -2.79 -14.42 -4.34
N CYS A 174 -2.91 -13.39 -3.48
CA CYS A 174 -4.18 -12.97 -2.90
C CYS A 174 -5.15 -12.46 -3.96
N GLU A 175 -4.72 -11.58 -4.87
CA GLU A 175 -5.56 -11.13 -6.00
C GLU A 175 -6.11 -12.35 -6.76
N LYS A 176 -5.22 -13.23 -7.23
CA LYS A 176 -5.62 -14.41 -8.00
C LYS A 176 -6.63 -15.27 -7.25
N SER A 177 -6.38 -15.52 -5.97
CA SER A 177 -7.26 -16.33 -5.12
C SER A 177 -8.63 -15.70 -4.96
N ILE A 178 -8.71 -14.37 -4.77
CA ILE A 178 -9.98 -13.65 -4.62
C ILE A 178 -10.76 -13.63 -5.95
N LEU A 179 -10.09 -13.39 -7.07
CA LEU A 179 -10.73 -13.43 -8.39
C LEU A 179 -11.35 -14.80 -8.70
N CYS A 180 -10.73 -15.89 -8.26
CA CYS A 180 -11.26 -17.25 -8.40
C CYS A 180 -12.51 -17.54 -7.55
N LEU A 181 -12.88 -16.67 -6.60
CA LEU A 181 -14.10 -16.84 -5.78
C LEU A 181 -15.38 -16.52 -6.54
N SER A 182 -15.29 -15.83 -7.65
CA SER A 182 -16.42 -15.49 -8.51
C SER A 182 -16.34 -16.22 -9.84
N LYS A 183 -17.53 -16.45 -10.40
CA LYS A 183 -17.70 -17.04 -11.74
C LYS A 183 -18.11 -15.96 -12.79
N LEU A 184 -17.86 -14.67 -12.47
CA LEU A 184 -18.06 -13.57 -13.40
C LEU A 184 -17.12 -13.70 -14.60
#